data_96acf4924bb83134b23e32444572880a
#
_entry.id   96acf4924bb83134b23e32444572880a
#
_cell.length_a   1.000
_cell.length_b   1.000
_cell.length_c   1.000
_cell.angle_alpha   90.00
_cell.angle_beta   90.00
_cell.angle_gamma   90.00
#
_symmetry.space_group_name_H-M   'P 1'
#
loop_
_entity.id
_entity.type
_entity.pdbx_description
1 polymer ?
#
loop_
_entity_poly.entity_id
_entity_poly.type
_entity_poly.pdbx_seq_one_letter_code
_entity_poly.pdbx_strand_id
1 'polypeptide(L)'
;MLHGRNRLGTMKNRLVAVLPQAARAPGRIFVKVCKSAPSLNFLWTISEKRFIIAYHGEGSGSMRFTKMQGIGNDYVYVNCFEETVREPERLAVEMSRAHYGVGADGLVLIGPSDVADFSMRIFNSDGSESEMCGNACRCIGKYVYERGLTDKTNVTLMTQAGLKELELRVRADCVETVRVDMGGPELDPRRIPVRLPGEVVLNYPLTVGGFNWRIHCVSMGNPHCVVFVDEPDTLELPLLGPLLEHEAVFPNRTNVEFAKVVRRDHIRMRVWERGAGETLACGTGACATLVAAVLTGRADRKATLELTGGRLEVEWSPEDNHVYQTGPAAFVFDGVWPD
;
A
#
# COMPACT_ATOMS: atom_id res chain seq x y z
N MET A 1 -62.16 -27.43 36.23
CA MET A 1 -62.26 -27.37 34.76
C MET A 1 -61.06 -26.68 34.20
N LEU A 2 -60.30 -27.37 33.34
CA LEU A 2 -59.31 -26.94 32.33
C LEU A 2 -58.13 -26.04 32.79
N HIS A 3 -57.14 -26.60 32.93
CA HIS A 3 -55.74 -26.83 32.50
C HIS A 3 -55.29 -25.90 31.31
N GLY A 4 -54.22 -25.16 31.53
CA GLY A 4 -53.39 -24.52 30.51
C GLY A 4 -51.94 -24.39 30.98
N ARG A 5 -51.12 -25.41 30.71
CA ARG A 5 -49.67 -25.39 30.97
C ARG A 5 -48.97 -24.66 29.85
N ASN A 6 -48.29 -23.54 30.10
CA ASN A 6 -47.32 -22.94 29.22
C ASN A 6 -45.96 -23.60 29.41
N ARG A 7 -45.50 -24.34 28.41
CA ARG A 7 -44.11 -24.82 28.27
C ARG A 7 -43.31 -23.77 27.52
N LEU A 8 -42.36 -23.16 28.20
CA LEU A 8 -41.25 -22.42 27.56
C LEU A 8 -40.31 -23.41 26.89
N GLY A 9 -40.34 -23.50 25.58
CA GLY A 9 -39.38 -24.25 24.79
C GLY A 9 -38.17 -23.37 24.45
N THR A 10 -37.03 -23.78 24.98
CA THR A 10 -35.71 -23.23 24.54
C THR A 10 -35.41 -23.62 23.10
N MET A 11 -35.48 -22.66 22.19
CA MET A 11 -35.02 -22.83 20.82
C MET A 11 -33.48 -22.76 20.78
N LYS A 12 -32.84 -23.92 20.67
CA LYS A 12 -31.44 -24.02 20.25
C LYS A 12 -31.38 -23.73 18.78
N ASN A 13 -30.74 -22.60 18.39
CA ASN A 13 -30.41 -22.30 17.02
C ASN A 13 -29.44 -23.34 16.45
N ARG A 14 -29.93 -24.26 15.64
CA ARG A 14 -29.11 -25.10 14.78
C ARG A 14 -29.03 -24.42 13.42
N LEU A 15 -27.82 -24.05 13.00
CA LEU A 15 -27.53 -23.68 11.62
C LEU A 15 -27.66 -24.97 10.78
N VAL A 16 -28.66 -25.04 9.92
CA VAL A 16 -28.79 -26.08 8.91
C VAL A 16 -28.44 -25.46 7.57
N ALA A 17 -27.27 -25.78 7.04
CA ALA A 17 -26.90 -25.45 5.68
C ALA A 17 -27.62 -26.46 4.74
N VAL A 18 -28.65 -26.01 4.04
CA VAL A 18 -29.28 -26.80 2.98
C VAL A 18 -28.61 -26.41 1.67
N LEU A 19 -27.83 -27.32 1.10
CA LEU A 19 -27.28 -27.18 -0.24
C LEU A 19 -28.32 -27.67 -1.25
N PRO A 20 -28.78 -26.84 -2.20
CA PRO A 20 -29.59 -27.34 -3.29
C PRO A 20 -28.73 -28.13 -4.27
N GLN A 21 -29.09 -29.37 -4.56
CA GLN A 21 -28.60 -30.11 -5.70
C GLN A 21 -29.21 -29.50 -6.96
N ALA A 22 -28.51 -28.62 -7.65
CA ALA A 22 -28.52 -28.42 -9.11
C ALA A 22 -27.80 -27.15 -9.51
N ALA A 23 -26.93 -27.34 -10.47
CA ALA A 23 -26.11 -26.37 -11.21
C ALA A 23 -24.62 -26.36 -10.79
N ARG A 24 -23.90 -27.40 -11.22
CA ARG A 24 -22.44 -27.36 -11.32
C ARG A 24 -22.07 -26.57 -12.58
N ALA A 25 -21.90 -25.26 -12.42
CA ALA A 25 -20.94 -24.51 -13.24
C ALA A 25 -19.65 -24.43 -12.45
N PRO A 26 -18.46 -24.67 -13.03
CA PRO A 26 -17.22 -24.66 -12.29
C PRO A 26 -16.95 -23.24 -11.77
N GLY A 27 -16.80 -23.09 -10.47
CA GLY A 27 -16.21 -21.90 -9.84
C GLY A 27 -17.14 -20.95 -9.09
N ARG A 28 -18.44 -21.22 -8.89
CA ARG A 28 -19.31 -20.33 -8.10
C ARG A 28 -20.07 -21.09 -7.01
N ILE A 29 -19.79 -20.75 -5.76
CA ILE A 29 -20.58 -21.21 -4.60
C ILE A 29 -21.44 -20.03 -4.13
N PHE A 30 -22.75 -20.19 -4.19
CA PHE A 30 -23.71 -19.21 -3.64
C PHE A 30 -24.16 -19.70 -2.27
N VAL A 31 -23.89 -18.91 -1.23
CA VAL A 31 -24.43 -19.19 0.11
C VAL A 31 -25.46 -18.10 0.44
N LYS A 32 -26.74 -18.46 0.42
CA LYS A 32 -27.81 -17.57 0.85
C LYS A 32 -28.08 -17.81 2.35
N VAL A 33 -27.75 -16.85 3.18
CA VAL A 33 -28.11 -16.87 4.61
C VAL A 33 -29.36 -16.02 4.81
N CYS A 34 -30.53 -16.64 4.96
CA CYS A 34 -31.74 -15.95 5.37
C CYS A 34 -31.74 -15.82 6.89
N LYS A 35 -31.66 -14.63 7.45
CA LYS A 35 -32.09 -14.33 8.81
C LYS A 35 -33.46 -13.67 8.77
N SER A 36 -34.32 -14.09 9.67
CA SER A 36 -35.67 -13.56 9.87
C SER A 36 -35.62 -12.17 10.54
N ALA A 37 -35.12 -11.18 9.81
CA ALA A 37 -35.32 -9.77 10.08
C ALA A 37 -35.64 -9.08 8.75
N PRO A 38 -36.66 -8.21 8.69
CA PRO A 38 -37.26 -7.79 7.42
C PRO A 38 -36.46 -6.80 6.58
N SER A 39 -35.18 -6.58 6.81
CA SER A 39 -34.42 -5.54 6.09
C SER A 39 -32.94 -5.82 5.79
N LEU A 40 -32.45 -7.07 5.92
CA LEU A 40 -31.03 -7.36 5.69
C LEU A 40 -30.87 -8.58 4.80
N ASN A 41 -30.61 -8.36 3.51
CA ASN A 41 -30.20 -9.42 2.57
C ASN A 41 -28.68 -9.39 2.42
N PHE A 42 -27.98 -10.40 2.94
CA PHE A 42 -26.56 -10.63 2.66
C PHE A 42 -26.43 -11.61 1.51
N LEU A 43 -25.79 -11.19 0.45
CA LEU A 43 -25.41 -12.09 -0.65
C LEU A 43 -23.88 -12.29 -0.57
N TRP A 44 -23.46 -13.55 -0.38
CA TRP A 44 -22.04 -13.92 -0.46
C TRP A 44 -21.82 -14.58 -1.82
N THR A 45 -20.94 -14.04 -2.60
CA THR A 45 -20.49 -14.65 -3.84
C THR A 45 -19.01 -14.94 -3.74
N ILE A 46 -18.63 -16.21 -3.82
CA ILE A 46 -17.24 -16.62 -3.95
C ILE A 46 -17.01 -16.91 -5.43
N SER A 47 -16.33 -16.01 -6.11
CA SER A 47 -15.83 -16.23 -7.46
C SER A 47 -14.32 -16.25 -7.39
N GLU A 48 -13.71 -17.36 -7.78
CA GLU A 48 -12.27 -17.60 -7.92
C GLU A 48 -11.37 -16.61 -7.15
N LYS A 49 -11.17 -16.86 -5.83
CA LYS A 49 -10.28 -16.11 -4.93
C LYS A 49 -10.71 -14.69 -4.50
N ARG A 50 -12.00 -14.31 -4.65
CA ARG A 50 -12.47 -12.99 -4.17
C ARG A 50 -13.63 -13.16 -3.19
N PHE A 51 -13.56 -12.45 -2.07
CA PHE A 51 -14.68 -12.32 -1.13
C PHE A 51 -15.41 -11.01 -1.46
N ILE A 52 -16.71 -11.09 -1.78
CA ILE A 52 -17.58 -9.92 -1.93
C ILE A 52 -18.51 -9.87 -0.73
N ILE A 53 -18.39 -8.85 0.09
CA ILE A 53 -19.36 -8.55 1.14
C ILE A 53 -20.28 -7.47 0.56
N ALA A 54 -21.43 -7.87 0.03
CA ALA A 54 -22.43 -6.92 -0.45
C ALA A 54 -23.42 -6.61 0.68
N TYR A 55 -23.51 -5.36 1.06
CA TYR A 55 -24.55 -4.81 1.92
C TYR A 55 -25.61 -4.17 1.02
N HIS A 56 -26.78 -4.79 0.90
CA HIS A 56 -27.93 -4.18 0.23
C HIS A 56 -28.80 -3.45 1.25
N GLY A 57 -28.45 -2.19 1.53
CA GLY A 57 -29.39 -1.22 2.08
C GLY A 57 -29.98 -0.43 0.90
N GLU A 58 -31.26 -0.53 0.66
CA GLU A 58 -31.98 0.39 -0.22
C GLU A 58 -32.05 1.77 0.46
N GLY A 59 -30.98 2.56 0.30
CA GLY A 59 -30.88 3.94 0.75
C GLY A 59 -29.94 4.67 -0.20
N SER A 60 -30.35 5.81 -0.71
CA SER A 60 -29.54 6.73 -1.51
C SER A 60 -28.39 7.25 -0.68
N GLY A 61 -27.26 6.55 -0.62
CA GLY A 61 -26.15 7.02 0.19
C GLY A 61 -25.13 5.92 0.58
N SER A 62 -24.86 4.94 -0.24
CA SER A 62 -23.78 3.97 0.03
C SER A 62 -22.71 4.05 -1.06
N MET A 63 -21.44 3.98 -0.67
CA MET A 63 -20.27 4.07 -1.54
C MET A 63 -19.57 2.73 -1.66
N ARG A 64 -19.31 2.28 -2.90
CA ARG A 64 -18.52 1.06 -3.14
C ARG A 64 -17.03 1.36 -3.03
N PHE A 65 -16.31 0.41 -2.46
CA PHE A 65 -14.86 0.48 -2.36
C PHE A 65 -14.22 -0.88 -2.57
N THR A 66 -12.93 -0.88 -2.85
CA THR A 66 -12.08 -2.08 -2.92
C THR A 66 -10.91 -1.93 -1.96
N LYS A 67 -10.66 -2.92 -1.10
CA LYS A 67 -9.44 -2.97 -0.33
C LYS A 67 -8.36 -3.71 -1.12
N MET A 68 -7.19 -3.09 -1.28
CA MET A 68 -6.03 -3.69 -1.95
C MET A 68 -4.76 -3.46 -1.13
N GLN A 69 -3.73 -4.24 -1.42
CA GLN A 69 -2.42 -4.10 -0.81
C GLN A 69 -1.28 -4.32 -1.81
N GLY A 70 -0.15 -3.61 -1.58
CA GLY A 70 1.12 -3.83 -2.25
C GLY A 70 2.19 -4.19 -1.23
N ILE A 71 2.52 -5.47 -1.09
CA ILE A 71 3.49 -6.01 -0.11
C ILE A 71 3.25 -5.54 1.34
N GLY A 72 1.98 -5.61 1.80
CA GLY A 72 1.58 -5.30 3.17
C GLY A 72 1.21 -3.85 3.44
N ASN A 73 1.49 -2.91 2.52
CA ASN A 73 0.94 -1.56 2.59
C ASN A 73 -0.44 -1.55 1.93
N ASP A 74 -1.49 -1.28 2.71
CA ASP A 74 -2.87 -1.51 2.31
C ASP A 74 -3.74 -0.25 2.38
N TYR A 75 -4.52 -0.03 1.32
CA TYR A 75 -5.42 1.12 1.20
C TYR A 75 -6.83 0.68 0.81
N VAL A 76 -7.78 1.56 1.12
CA VAL A 76 -9.12 1.53 0.55
C VAL A 76 -9.12 2.32 -0.76
N TYR A 77 -9.59 1.72 -1.85
CA TYR A 77 -9.65 2.34 -3.18
C TYR A 77 -11.09 2.63 -3.56
N VAL A 78 -11.35 3.87 -4.01
CA VAL A 78 -12.65 4.30 -4.51
C VAL A 78 -12.51 4.70 -5.97
N ASN A 79 -13.40 4.13 -6.81
CA ASN A 79 -13.49 4.45 -8.23
C ASN A 79 -14.37 5.69 -8.44
N CYS A 80 -13.75 6.84 -8.61
CA CYS A 80 -14.44 8.12 -8.81
C CYS A 80 -15.05 8.32 -10.21
N PHE A 81 -14.96 7.32 -11.10
CA PHE A 81 -15.81 7.27 -12.29
C PHE A 81 -17.25 6.86 -11.98
N GLU A 82 -17.46 6.20 -10.85
CA GLU A 82 -18.76 5.67 -10.42
C GLU A 82 -19.22 6.23 -9.08
N GLU A 83 -18.30 6.65 -8.22
CA GLU A 83 -18.57 7.14 -6.86
C GLU A 83 -18.13 8.60 -6.70
N THR A 84 -18.83 9.33 -5.84
CA THR A 84 -18.47 10.72 -5.51
C THR A 84 -18.05 10.82 -4.05
N VAL A 85 -16.82 11.23 -3.80
CA VAL A 85 -16.27 11.45 -2.46
C VAL A 85 -16.20 12.95 -2.19
N ARG A 86 -16.95 13.45 -1.19
CA ARG A 86 -17.05 14.90 -0.90
C ARG A 86 -16.01 15.38 0.11
N GLU A 87 -15.72 14.59 1.15
CA GLU A 87 -14.81 14.90 2.26
C GLU A 87 -13.76 13.79 2.41
N PRO A 88 -12.82 13.65 1.43
CA PRO A 88 -11.92 12.50 1.40
C PRO A 88 -10.98 12.44 2.61
N GLU A 89 -10.58 13.59 3.17
CA GLU A 89 -9.73 13.68 4.37
C GLU A 89 -10.42 13.03 5.57
N ARG A 90 -11.67 13.36 5.79
CA ARG A 90 -12.48 12.79 6.87
C ARG A 90 -12.77 11.33 6.65
N LEU A 91 -13.14 10.97 5.41
CA LEU A 91 -13.44 9.60 5.04
C LEU A 91 -12.21 8.68 5.21
N ALA A 92 -11.02 9.17 4.87
CA ALA A 92 -9.77 8.45 5.09
C ALA A 92 -9.57 8.10 6.57
N VAL A 93 -9.80 9.06 7.48
CA VAL A 93 -9.71 8.82 8.93
C VAL A 93 -10.73 7.78 9.38
N GLU A 94 -11.99 7.91 8.95
CA GLU A 94 -13.08 7.02 9.38
C GLU A 94 -12.86 5.59 8.88
N MET A 95 -12.55 5.41 7.59
CA MET A 95 -12.34 4.10 6.99
C MET A 95 -11.06 3.41 7.48
N SER A 96 -10.00 4.18 7.77
CA SER A 96 -8.70 3.62 8.18
C SER A 96 -8.68 3.14 9.63
N ARG A 97 -9.65 3.54 10.48
CA ARG A 97 -9.68 3.16 11.89
C ARG A 97 -9.77 1.64 12.05
N ALA A 98 -8.72 1.04 12.62
CA ALA A 98 -8.76 -0.37 12.99
C ALA A 98 -9.90 -0.64 13.99
N HIS A 99 -10.58 -1.77 13.85
CA HIS A 99 -11.71 -2.22 14.69
C HIS A 99 -13.03 -1.45 14.51
N TYR A 100 -13.03 -0.24 13.97
CA TYR A 100 -14.22 0.61 13.82
C TYR A 100 -14.56 0.91 12.37
N GLY A 101 -13.57 0.95 11.49
CA GLY A 101 -13.70 1.13 10.05
C GLY A 101 -13.31 -0.14 9.29
N VAL A 102 -12.83 0.04 8.08
CA VAL A 102 -12.26 -1.03 7.24
C VAL A 102 -10.89 -1.45 7.80
N GLY A 103 -10.16 -0.52 8.41
CA GLY A 103 -8.79 -0.68 8.84
C GLY A 103 -7.84 -0.69 7.63
N ALA A 104 -7.08 0.38 7.43
CA ALA A 104 -6.14 0.53 6.32
C ALA A 104 -5.11 1.62 6.62
N ASP A 105 -4.05 1.72 5.82
CA ASP A 105 -3.07 2.79 5.89
C ASP A 105 -3.63 4.13 5.37
N GLY A 106 -4.75 4.08 4.63
CA GLY A 106 -5.43 5.27 4.13
C GLY A 106 -6.45 4.99 3.02
N LEU A 107 -6.79 6.06 2.28
CA LEU A 107 -7.77 6.08 1.20
C LEU A 107 -7.11 6.53 -0.10
N VAL A 108 -7.41 5.85 -1.20
CA VAL A 108 -6.96 6.19 -2.55
C VAL A 108 -8.18 6.43 -3.44
N LEU A 109 -8.21 7.57 -4.11
CA LEU A 109 -9.22 7.92 -5.10
C LEU A 109 -8.62 7.74 -6.50
N ILE A 110 -9.30 6.96 -7.35
CA ILE A 110 -8.95 6.75 -8.76
C ILE A 110 -9.95 7.56 -9.59
N GLY A 111 -9.48 8.55 -10.32
CA GLY A 111 -10.35 9.45 -11.06
C GLY A 111 -9.90 9.71 -12.50
N PRO A 112 -10.68 10.52 -13.24
CA PRO A 112 -10.30 11.00 -14.56
C PRO A 112 -9.12 11.97 -14.49
N SER A 113 -8.42 12.12 -15.62
CA SER A 113 -7.35 13.09 -15.82
C SER A 113 -7.45 13.68 -17.22
N ASP A 114 -7.11 14.97 -17.36
CA ASP A 114 -7.05 15.65 -18.68
C ASP A 114 -5.70 15.42 -19.38
N VAL A 115 -4.70 14.89 -18.67
CA VAL A 115 -3.31 14.80 -19.15
C VAL A 115 -2.71 13.40 -19.01
N ALA A 116 -3.44 12.45 -18.41
CA ALA A 116 -3.04 11.07 -18.22
C ALA A 116 -4.23 10.13 -18.41
N ASP A 117 -4.01 8.82 -18.44
CA ASP A 117 -5.12 7.85 -18.50
C ASP A 117 -6.00 7.92 -17.25
N PHE A 118 -5.37 8.11 -16.08
CA PHE A 118 -6.04 8.18 -14.78
C PHE A 118 -5.37 9.21 -13.88
N SER A 119 -6.08 9.61 -12.81
CA SER A 119 -5.54 10.40 -11.70
C SER A 119 -5.60 9.63 -10.40
N MET A 120 -4.67 9.94 -9.48
CA MET A 120 -4.63 9.44 -8.11
C MET A 120 -4.61 10.60 -7.11
N ARG A 121 -5.50 10.54 -6.12
CA ARG A 121 -5.34 11.24 -4.86
C ARG A 121 -5.22 10.22 -3.75
N ILE A 122 -4.34 10.47 -2.79
CA ILE A 122 -4.06 9.54 -1.70
C ILE A 122 -4.08 10.28 -0.36
N PHE A 123 -4.82 9.74 0.60
CA PHE A 123 -4.99 10.28 1.94
C PHE A 123 -4.52 9.26 2.95
N ASN A 124 -3.64 9.68 3.85
CA ASN A 124 -3.17 8.84 4.96
C ASN A 124 -4.28 8.58 5.99
N SER A 125 -4.05 7.67 6.90
CA SER A 125 -5.01 7.34 7.98
C SER A 125 -5.30 8.48 8.94
N ASP A 126 -4.49 9.55 8.96
CA ASP A 126 -4.72 10.78 9.73
C ASP A 126 -5.47 11.86 8.94
N GLY A 127 -5.84 11.59 7.68
CA GLY A 127 -6.53 12.51 6.78
C GLY A 127 -5.61 13.42 5.97
N SER A 128 -4.31 13.43 6.22
CA SER A 128 -3.35 14.21 5.43
C SER A 128 -3.25 13.67 4.00
N GLU A 129 -3.22 14.56 3.00
CA GLU A 129 -3.01 14.17 1.61
C GLU A 129 -1.52 13.97 1.33
N SER A 130 -1.16 12.86 0.70
CA SER A 130 0.21 12.52 0.31
C SER A 130 0.40 12.70 -1.19
N GLU A 131 1.61 13.09 -1.59
CA GLU A 131 1.91 13.40 -2.98
C GLU A 131 1.90 12.16 -3.89
N MET A 132 2.41 11.01 -3.41
CA MET A 132 2.52 9.76 -4.15
C MET A 132 2.88 8.58 -3.25
N CYS A 133 2.43 7.38 -3.63
CA CYS A 133 2.84 6.12 -3.04
C CYS A 133 3.03 5.06 -4.14
N GLY A 134 4.25 4.53 -4.28
CA GLY A 134 4.57 3.51 -5.29
C GLY A 134 3.75 2.22 -5.12
N ASN A 135 3.43 1.83 -3.88
CA ASN A 135 2.57 0.68 -3.60
C ASN A 135 1.14 0.93 -4.10
N ALA A 136 0.60 2.14 -3.87
CA ALA A 136 -0.72 2.53 -4.38
C ALA A 136 -0.74 2.60 -5.92
N CYS A 137 0.31 3.11 -6.56
CA CYS A 137 0.43 3.12 -8.03
C CYS A 137 0.33 1.70 -8.60
N ARG A 138 1.01 0.71 -7.99
CA ARG A 138 0.92 -0.68 -8.45
C ARG A 138 -0.49 -1.25 -8.31
N CYS A 139 -1.15 -0.95 -7.18
CA CYS A 139 -2.54 -1.36 -6.96
C CYS A 139 -3.48 -0.72 -7.98
N ILE A 140 -3.31 0.58 -8.31
CA ILE A 140 -4.10 1.27 -9.34
C ILE A 140 -3.89 0.61 -10.70
N GLY A 141 -2.63 0.36 -11.12
CA GLY A 141 -2.34 -0.32 -12.40
C GLY A 141 -3.09 -1.64 -12.52
N LYS A 142 -3.03 -2.48 -11.47
CA LYS A 142 -3.80 -3.72 -11.42
C LYS A 142 -5.31 -3.50 -11.41
N TYR A 143 -5.79 -2.51 -10.64
CA TYR A 143 -7.20 -2.19 -10.53
C TYR A 143 -7.81 -1.82 -11.88
N VAL A 144 -7.23 -0.81 -12.57
CA VAL A 144 -7.80 -0.26 -13.79
C VAL A 144 -7.83 -1.29 -14.93
N TYR A 145 -6.83 -2.17 -15.00
CA TYR A 145 -6.79 -3.24 -15.98
C TYR A 145 -7.80 -4.35 -15.65
N GLU A 146 -7.74 -4.94 -14.46
CA GLU A 146 -8.60 -6.09 -14.11
C GLU A 146 -10.06 -5.72 -13.83
N ARG A 147 -10.37 -4.44 -13.65
CA ARG A 147 -11.76 -3.94 -13.58
C ARG A 147 -12.29 -3.48 -14.95
N GLY A 148 -11.47 -3.58 -15.99
CA GLY A 148 -11.89 -3.25 -17.36
C GLY A 148 -12.06 -1.76 -17.62
N LEU A 149 -11.39 -0.89 -16.84
CA LEU A 149 -11.34 0.55 -17.11
C LEU A 149 -10.38 0.88 -18.26
N THR A 150 -9.45 -0.02 -18.55
CA THR A 150 -8.52 0.06 -19.69
C THR A 150 -8.08 -1.34 -20.11
N ASP A 151 -7.67 -1.47 -21.38
CA ASP A 151 -6.99 -2.66 -21.94
C ASP A 151 -5.47 -2.40 -22.16
N LYS A 152 -4.99 -1.18 -21.83
CA LYS A 152 -3.59 -0.82 -21.96
C LYS A 152 -2.73 -1.52 -20.91
N THR A 153 -1.54 -1.98 -21.33
CA THR A 153 -0.49 -2.49 -20.44
C THR A 153 0.54 -1.43 -20.05
N ASN A 154 0.55 -0.27 -20.75
CA ASN A 154 1.27 0.92 -20.34
C ASN A 154 0.24 2.00 -20.00
N VAL A 155 0.18 2.36 -18.74
CA VAL A 155 -0.82 3.26 -18.16
C VAL A 155 -0.12 4.48 -17.59
N THR A 156 -0.62 5.66 -17.90
CA THR A 156 -0.16 6.90 -17.28
C THR A 156 -1.08 7.31 -16.15
N LEU A 157 -0.48 7.72 -15.02
CA LEU A 157 -1.17 8.10 -13.80
C LEU A 157 -0.73 9.49 -13.33
N MET A 158 -1.64 10.45 -13.30
CA MET A 158 -1.38 11.76 -12.72
C MET A 158 -1.46 11.69 -11.20
N THR A 159 -0.42 12.17 -10.52
CA THR A 159 -0.30 12.27 -9.07
C THR A 159 0.09 13.69 -8.67
N GLN A 160 0.04 14.03 -7.38
CA GLN A 160 0.58 15.33 -6.93
C GLN A 160 2.11 15.44 -7.12
N ALA A 161 2.83 14.31 -7.15
CA ALA A 161 4.26 14.25 -7.48
C ALA A 161 4.52 14.17 -9.02
N GLY A 162 3.54 14.57 -9.85
CA GLY A 162 3.62 14.56 -11.30
C GLY A 162 3.16 13.26 -11.94
N LEU A 163 3.39 13.19 -13.26
CA LEU A 163 3.02 12.03 -14.08
C LEU A 163 3.87 10.81 -13.70
N LYS A 164 3.21 9.66 -13.60
CA LYS A 164 3.84 8.35 -13.38
C LYS A 164 3.49 7.41 -14.53
N GLU A 165 4.48 6.66 -14.97
CA GLU A 165 4.31 5.62 -15.98
C GLU A 165 4.28 4.25 -15.28
N LEU A 166 3.25 3.46 -15.61
CA LEU A 166 3.02 2.13 -15.07
C LEU A 166 3.09 1.12 -16.21
N GLU A 167 4.01 0.16 -16.13
CA GLU A 167 4.10 -0.96 -17.07
C GLU A 167 3.53 -2.21 -16.38
N LEU A 168 2.44 -2.76 -16.93
CA LEU A 168 1.73 -3.90 -16.38
C LEU A 168 2.25 -5.20 -17.03
N ARG A 169 2.73 -6.14 -16.23
CA ARG A 169 3.01 -7.49 -16.68
C ARG A 169 1.77 -8.35 -16.53
N VAL A 170 1.13 -8.63 -17.65
CA VAL A 170 -0.13 -9.37 -17.69
C VAL A 170 0.10 -10.81 -18.13
N ARG A 171 -0.52 -11.75 -17.44
CA ARG A 171 -0.56 -13.16 -17.81
C ARG A 171 -1.95 -13.72 -17.54
N ALA A 172 -2.55 -14.34 -18.57
CA ALA A 172 -3.91 -14.91 -18.51
C ALA A 172 -4.93 -13.91 -17.92
N ASP A 173 -4.93 -12.67 -18.45
CA ASP A 173 -5.78 -11.54 -18.05
C ASP A 173 -5.62 -11.08 -16.58
N CYS A 174 -4.57 -11.53 -15.90
CA CYS A 174 -4.21 -11.10 -14.55
C CYS A 174 -2.91 -10.31 -14.56
N VAL A 175 -2.87 -9.19 -13.87
CA VAL A 175 -1.64 -8.41 -13.64
C VAL A 175 -0.82 -9.09 -12.55
N GLU A 176 0.32 -9.68 -12.93
CA GLU A 176 1.24 -10.33 -12.00
C GLU A 176 2.09 -9.30 -11.24
N THR A 177 2.66 -8.34 -11.98
CA THR A 177 3.47 -7.26 -11.41
C THR A 177 3.23 -5.96 -12.15
N VAL A 178 3.53 -4.84 -11.49
CA VAL A 178 3.51 -3.50 -12.06
C VAL A 178 4.88 -2.87 -11.85
N ARG A 179 5.49 -2.36 -12.93
CA ARG A 179 6.68 -1.52 -12.91
C ARG A 179 6.25 -0.07 -12.88
N VAL A 180 6.80 0.69 -11.95
CA VAL A 180 6.48 2.10 -11.73
C VAL A 180 7.75 2.92 -11.90
N ASP A 181 7.69 3.97 -12.71
CA ASP A 181 8.73 4.99 -12.77
C ASP A 181 8.63 5.89 -11.53
N MET A 182 9.63 5.79 -10.66
CA MET A 182 9.72 6.56 -9.42
C MET A 182 10.42 7.92 -9.60
N GLY A 183 10.95 8.19 -10.80
CA GLY A 183 11.74 9.38 -11.11
C GLY A 183 13.21 9.28 -10.71
N GLY A 184 13.97 10.36 -10.92
CA GLY A 184 15.38 10.41 -10.58
C GLY A 184 15.61 10.65 -9.08
N PRO A 185 16.69 10.08 -8.49
CA PRO A 185 17.06 10.35 -7.10
C PRO A 185 17.65 11.77 -6.95
N GLU A 186 17.28 12.45 -5.88
CA GLU A 186 17.93 13.69 -5.47
C GLU A 186 19.02 13.39 -4.45
N LEU A 187 20.22 13.90 -4.68
CA LEU A 187 21.42 13.64 -3.86
C LEU A 187 21.97 14.91 -3.19
N ASP A 188 21.58 16.11 -3.63
CA ASP A 188 22.01 17.38 -3.03
C ASP A 188 21.41 17.50 -1.62
N PRO A 189 22.24 17.58 -0.56
CA PRO A 189 21.74 17.68 0.81
C PRO A 189 20.77 18.84 1.04
N ARG A 190 20.95 19.94 0.32
CA ARG A 190 20.09 21.13 0.45
C ARG A 190 18.69 20.89 -0.10
N ARG A 191 18.55 19.95 -1.05
CA ARG A 191 17.29 19.60 -1.71
C ARG A 191 16.62 18.37 -1.10
N ILE A 192 17.38 17.53 -0.34
CA ILE A 192 16.81 16.36 0.36
C ILE A 192 15.79 16.75 1.46
N PRO A 193 15.80 17.74 2.34
CA PRO A 193 16.81 18.64 2.91
C PRO A 193 17.57 18.03 4.10
N VAL A 194 18.91 18.15 4.09
CA VAL A 194 19.78 17.67 5.16
C VAL A 194 20.81 18.75 5.50
N ARG A 195 20.99 19.05 6.79
CA ARG A 195 21.95 20.07 7.27
C ARG A 195 23.33 19.48 7.46
N LEU A 196 23.90 18.92 6.41
CA LEU A 196 25.27 18.38 6.40
C LEU A 196 26.06 19.00 5.25
N PRO A 197 27.40 19.16 5.41
CA PRO A 197 28.26 19.72 4.38
C PRO A 197 28.48 18.71 3.23
N GLY A 198 28.88 19.24 2.06
CA GLY A 198 29.24 18.47 0.88
C GLY A 198 28.21 18.55 -0.23
N GLU A 199 28.50 17.89 -1.36
CA GLU A 199 27.62 17.80 -2.53
C GLU A 199 26.67 16.60 -2.45
N VAL A 200 27.12 15.55 -1.73
CA VAL A 200 26.36 14.33 -1.45
C VAL A 200 26.66 13.86 -0.03
N VAL A 201 25.71 13.17 0.60
CA VAL A 201 25.89 12.56 1.93
C VAL A 201 26.01 11.05 1.76
N LEU A 202 27.27 10.57 1.69
CA LEU A 202 27.59 9.15 1.58
C LEU A 202 28.65 8.78 2.64
N ASN A 203 28.43 7.66 3.36
CA ASN A 203 29.32 7.21 4.46
C ASN A 203 29.58 8.28 5.53
N TYR A 204 28.66 9.21 5.71
CA TYR A 204 28.83 10.31 6.66
C TYR A 204 28.76 9.78 8.10
N PRO A 205 29.77 10.07 8.95
CA PRO A 205 29.75 9.64 10.35
C PRO A 205 28.75 10.49 11.14
N LEU A 206 27.79 9.86 11.80
CA LEU A 206 26.81 10.50 12.66
C LEU A 206 26.70 9.75 13.98
N THR A 207 26.81 10.45 15.11
CA THR A 207 26.63 9.85 16.44
C THR A 207 25.26 10.23 16.98
N VAL A 208 24.40 9.24 17.17
CA VAL A 208 23.03 9.43 17.66
C VAL A 208 22.71 8.34 18.67
N GLY A 209 22.14 8.74 19.83
CA GLY A 209 21.76 7.81 20.89
C GLY A 209 22.93 7.02 21.49
N GLY A 210 24.16 7.54 21.39
CA GLY A 210 25.37 6.84 21.82
C GLY A 210 25.92 5.83 20.80
N PHE A 211 25.32 5.69 19.65
CA PHE A 211 25.75 4.82 18.55
C PHE A 211 26.44 5.63 17.45
N ASN A 212 27.45 5.06 16.83
CA ASN A 212 28.16 5.64 15.69
C ASN A 212 27.64 5.02 14.39
N TRP A 213 26.91 5.81 13.61
CA TRP A 213 26.32 5.40 12.36
C TRP A 213 27.15 5.88 11.16
N ARG A 214 27.02 5.17 10.03
CA ARG A 214 27.44 5.63 8.71
C ARG A 214 26.20 5.82 7.88
N ILE A 215 25.80 7.06 7.65
CA ILE A 215 24.56 7.40 6.99
C ILE A 215 24.76 7.78 5.52
N HIS A 216 23.73 7.58 4.74
CA HIS A 216 23.63 7.93 3.33
C HIS A 216 22.28 8.59 3.13
N CYS A 217 22.25 9.78 2.52
CA CYS A 217 21.00 10.50 2.34
C CYS A 217 20.62 10.57 0.87
N VAL A 218 19.39 10.19 0.57
CA VAL A 218 18.79 10.20 -0.77
C VAL A 218 17.35 10.69 -0.65
N SER A 219 16.86 11.46 -1.60
CA SER A 219 15.42 11.73 -1.72
C SER A 219 14.87 11.08 -2.98
N MET A 220 13.69 10.47 -2.84
CA MET A 220 12.84 9.97 -3.91
C MET A 220 11.51 10.76 -3.99
N GLY A 221 11.60 12.10 -3.76
CA GLY A 221 10.49 12.99 -3.49
C GLY A 221 10.24 13.22 -2.00
N ASN A 222 10.69 12.30 -1.15
CA ASN A 222 10.72 12.39 0.30
C ASN A 222 12.10 11.98 0.84
N PRO A 223 12.55 12.50 2.01
CA PRO A 223 13.90 12.26 2.53
C PRO A 223 14.06 10.85 3.10
N HIS A 224 15.21 10.23 2.79
CA HIS A 224 15.63 8.92 3.29
C HIS A 224 17.03 8.96 3.85
N CYS A 225 17.22 8.36 5.03
CA CYS A 225 18.50 8.12 5.69
C CYS A 225 18.77 6.61 5.68
N VAL A 226 19.64 6.16 4.79
CA VAL A 226 20.01 4.75 4.66
C VAL A 226 21.22 4.42 5.52
N VAL A 227 21.10 3.37 6.33
CA VAL A 227 22.15 2.84 7.21
C VAL A 227 22.39 1.38 6.85
N PHE A 228 23.61 1.05 6.41
CA PHE A 228 23.97 -0.34 6.18
C PHE A 228 24.43 -0.99 7.49
N VAL A 229 23.83 -2.13 7.80
CA VAL A 229 24.03 -2.92 9.01
C VAL A 229 24.23 -4.40 8.69
N ASP A 230 24.82 -5.16 9.62
CA ASP A 230 25.02 -6.58 9.42
C ASP A 230 23.73 -7.39 9.54
N GLU A 231 22.87 -7.09 10.50
CA GLU A 231 21.63 -7.81 10.77
C GLU A 231 20.47 -6.85 11.11
N PRO A 232 19.70 -6.39 10.11
CA PRO A 232 18.60 -5.45 10.35
C PRO A 232 17.50 -6.03 11.24
N ASP A 233 17.28 -7.36 11.24
CA ASP A 233 16.21 -8.00 12.02
C ASP A 233 16.47 -8.04 13.51
N THR A 234 17.71 -7.86 13.93
CA THR A 234 18.08 -7.83 15.36
C THR A 234 17.94 -6.44 15.97
N LEU A 235 17.62 -5.43 15.15
CA LEU A 235 17.52 -4.04 15.63
C LEU A 235 16.14 -3.76 16.24
N GLU A 236 16.15 -3.05 17.35
CA GLU A 236 14.95 -2.53 17.99
C GLU A 236 14.55 -1.19 17.33
N LEU A 237 13.89 -1.26 16.15
CA LEU A 237 13.53 -0.07 15.39
C LEU A 237 12.68 0.95 16.19
N PRO A 238 11.75 0.54 17.06
CA PRO A 238 11.02 1.48 17.90
C PRO A 238 11.89 2.34 18.83
N LEU A 239 13.11 1.89 19.13
CA LEU A 239 14.09 2.66 19.92
C LEU A 239 15.02 3.49 19.03
N LEU A 240 15.51 2.92 17.93
CA LEU A 240 16.51 3.54 17.06
C LEU A 240 15.93 4.50 16.03
N GLY A 241 14.76 4.15 15.47
CA GLY A 241 14.09 4.90 14.42
C GLY A 241 13.79 6.34 14.83
N PRO A 242 13.10 6.59 15.96
CA PRO A 242 12.82 7.95 16.43
C PRO A 242 14.05 8.79 16.67
N LEU A 243 15.15 8.18 17.15
CA LEU A 243 16.41 8.90 17.40
C LEU A 243 17.01 9.45 16.11
N LEU A 244 17.01 8.66 15.03
CA LEU A 244 17.51 9.08 13.73
C LEU A 244 16.50 9.97 12.98
N GLU A 245 15.19 9.64 13.04
CA GLU A 245 14.14 10.45 12.40
C GLU A 245 14.16 11.90 12.85
N HIS A 246 14.37 12.14 14.17
CA HIS A 246 14.31 13.46 14.79
C HIS A 246 15.68 14.12 14.99
N GLU A 247 16.75 13.54 14.44
CA GLU A 247 18.09 14.13 14.57
C GLU A 247 18.14 15.52 13.94
N ALA A 248 18.84 16.45 14.58
CA ALA A 248 18.88 17.87 14.20
C ALA A 248 19.39 18.14 12.77
N VAL A 249 20.12 17.20 12.18
CA VAL A 249 20.56 17.29 10.78
C VAL A 249 19.42 17.11 9.79
N PHE A 250 18.25 16.58 10.20
CA PHE A 250 17.04 16.39 9.40
C PHE A 250 15.94 17.39 9.82
N PRO A 251 15.95 18.64 9.31
CA PRO A 251 15.03 19.68 9.76
C PRO A 251 13.54 19.33 9.53
N ASN A 252 13.24 18.51 8.51
CA ASN A 252 11.89 18.05 8.18
C ASN A 252 11.67 16.58 8.56
N ARG A 253 12.51 16.05 9.48
CA ARG A 253 12.59 14.61 9.79
C ARG A 253 12.93 13.78 8.55
N THR A 254 13.08 12.47 8.70
CA THR A 254 13.46 11.57 7.60
C THR A 254 12.89 10.17 7.81
N ASN A 255 12.70 9.42 6.73
CA ASN A 255 12.57 7.97 6.81
C ASN A 255 13.94 7.37 7.05
N VAL A 256 14.02 6.27 7.78
CA VAL A 256 15.29 5.61 8.13
C VAL A 256 15.23 4.15 7.68
N GLU A 257 16.13 3.77 6.78
CA GLU A 257 16.28 2.43 6.26
C GLU A 257 17.49 1.73 6.88
N PHE A 258 17.27 0.60 7.56
CA PHE A 258 18.33 -0.30 8.03
C PHE A 258 18.45 -1.46 7.06
N ALA A 259 19.57 -1.52 6.33
CA ALA A 259 19.74 -2.42 5.21
C ALA A 259 21.00 -3.29 5.30
N LYS A 260 20.88 -4.55 4.89
CA LYS A 260 21.97 -5.50 4.69
C LYS A 260 22.09 -5.84 3.21
N VAL A 261 23.25 -5.62 2.63
CA VAL A 261 23.55 -6.14 1.30
C VAL A 261 23.93 -7.61 1.43
N VAL A 262 23.02 -8.50 1.08
CA VAL A 262 23.23 -9.96 1.13
C VAL A 262 24.10 -10.41 -0.05
N ARG A 263 23.83 -9.88 -1.23
CA ARG A 263 24.59 -10.00 -2.48
C ARG A 263 24.44 -8.72 -3.28
N ARG A 264 25.26 -8.53 -4.31
CA ARG A 264 25.16 -7.33 -5.16
C ARG A 264 23.78 -7.13 -5.81
N ASP A 265 23.03 -8.22 -6.00
CA ASP A 265 21.68 -8.26 -6.58
C ASP A 265 20.56 -8.50 -5.55
N HIS A 266 20.88 -8.48 -4.24
CA HIS A 266 19.91 -8.76 -3.18
C HIS A 266 20.23 -7.98 -1.91
N ILE A 267 19.30 -7.14 -1.51
CA ILE A 267 19.37 -6.30 -0.30
C ILE A 267 18.16 -6.61 0.58
N ARG A 268 18.39 -6.83 1.87
CA ARG A 268 17.35 -7.00 2.88
C ARG A 268 17.27 -5.74 3.72
N MET A 269 16.06 -5.25 3.99
CA MET A 269 15.89 -4.00 4.73
C MET A 269 14.64 -3.98 5.60
N ARG A 270 14.72 -3.17 6.67
CA ARG A 270 13.59 -2.72 7.48
C ARG A 270 13.56 -1.20 7.48
N VAL A 271 12.40 -0.62 7.64
CA VAL A 271 12.20 0.83 7.56
C VAL A 271 11.45 1.36 8.76
N TRP A 272 11.89 2.52 9.23
CA TRP A 272 11.15 3.40 10.11
C TRP A 272 10.70 4.60 9.30
N GLU A 273 9.40 4.68 9.00
CA GLU A 273 8.85 5.77 8.20
C GLU A 273 8.56 7.00 9.04
N ARG A 274 8.85 8.15 8.46
CA ARG A 274 8.64 9.47 9.05
C ARG A 274 7.17 9.66 9.44
N GLY A 275 6.90 9.74 10.75
CA GLY A 275 5.57 9.94 11.32
C GLY A 275 4.67 8.71 11.37
N ALA A 276 5.07 7.59 10.76
CA ALA A 276 4.30 6.34 10.76
C ALA A 276 4.93 5.22 11.60
N GLY A 277 6.24 5.32 11.89
CA GLY A 277 6.94 4.28 12.62
C GLY A 277 7.42 3.13 11.73
N GLU A 278 7.64 1.96 12.33
CA GLU A 278 8.01 0.79 11.55
C GLU A 278 6.84 0.30 10.71
N THR A 279 7.05 0.19 9.40
CA THR A 279 6.07 -0.30 8.44
C THR A 279 6.55 -1.55 7.72
N LEU A 280 5.63 -2.28 7.10
CA LEU A 280 5.95 -3.50 6.38
C LEU A 280 6.65 -3.23 5.04
N ALA A 281 6.42 -2.05 4.42
CA ALA A 281 6.93 -1.75 3.08
C ALA A 281 6.93 -0.25 2.79
N CYS A 282 8.11 0.28 2.49
CA CYS A 282 8.31 1.63 1.95
C CYS A 282 8.94 1.55 0.56
N GLY A 283 8.16 1.91 -0.47
CA GLY A 283 8.61 1.83 -1.86
C GLY A 283 9.72 2.82 -2.18
N THR A 284 9.59 4.08 -1.76
CA THR A 284 10.63 5.12 -1.92
C THR A 284 11.88 4.79 -1.11
N GLY A 285 11.73 4.21 0.09
CA GLY A 285 12.84 3.73 0.91
C GLY A 285 13.63 2.59 0.24
N ALA A 286 12.95 1.67 -0.44
CA ALA A 286 13.61 0.63 -1.23
C ALA A 286 14.42 1.22 -2.40
N CYS A 287 13.87 2.23 -3.09
CA CYS A 287 14.58 2.95 -4.16
C CYS A 287 15.82 3.69 -3.62
N ALA A 288 15.66 4.46 -2.53
CA ALA A 288 16.76 5.18 -1.88
C ALA A 288 17.87 4.23 -1.39
N THR A 289 17.48 3.07 -0.86
CA THR A 289 18.43 2.03 -0.40
C THR A 289 19.26 1.48 -1.55
N LEU A 290 18.63 1.17 -2.70
CA LEU A 290 19.39 0.72 -3.88
C LEU A 290 20.36 1.81 -4.35
N VAL A 291 19.90 3.05 -4.49
CA VAL A 291 20.73 4.18 -4.94
C VAL A 291 21.95 4.34 -4.03
N ALA A 292 21.76 4.35 -2.69
CA ALA A 292 22.85 4.42 -1.72
C ALA A 292 23.81 3.24 -1.83
N ALA A 293 23.30 2.01 -2.05
CA ALA A 293 24.11 0.82 -2.21
C ALA A 293 24.96 0.85 -3.49
N VAL A 294 24.40 1.33 -4.60
CA VAL A 294 25.11 1.50 -5.88
C VAL A 294 26.21 2.55 -5.74
N LEU A 295 25.88 3.73 -5.19
CA LEU A 295 26.85 4.84 -5.02
C LEU A 295 28.01 4.47 -4.11
N THR A 296 27.81 3.54 -3.18
CA THR A 296 28.86 3.04 -2.28
C THR A 296 29.54 1.77 -2.78
N GLY A 297 29.23 1.33 -4.02
CA GLY A 297 29.84 0.15 -4.68
C GLY A 297 29.42 -1.19 -4.09
N ARG A 298 28.35 -1.22 -3.27
CA ARG A 298 27.87 -2.40 -2.54
C ARG A 298 26.94 -3.27 -3.39
N ALA A 299 26.16 -2.67 -4.29
CA ALA A 299 25.19 -3.37 -5.11
C ALA A 299 25.32 -3.03 -6.61
N ASP A 300 24.70 -3.84 -7.44
CA ASP A 300 24.47 -3.56 -8.85
C ASP A 300 23.28 -2.60 -9.01
N ARG A 301 23.15 -1.96 -10.18
CA ARG A 301 22.07 -1.00 -10.46
C ARG A 301 20.67 -1.63 -10.49
N LYS A 302 20.60 -2.96 -10.47
CA LYS A 302 19.37 -3.74 -10.39
C LYS A 302 19.50 -4.79 -9.29
N ALA A 303 18.56 -4.77 -8.33
CA ALA A 303 18.55 -5.70 -7.22
C ALA A 303 17.13 -6.00 -6.73
N THR A 304 16.99 -7.13 -6.07
CA THR A 304 15.82 -7.47 -5.27
C THR A 304 15.95 -6.84 -3.88
N LEU A 305 15.02 -5.99 -3.52
CA LEU A 305 14.86 -5.44 -2.18
C LEU A 305 13.87 -6.31 -1.41
N GLU A 306 14.32 -6.96 -0.34
CA GLU A 306 13.50 -7.77 0.55
C GLU A 306 13.13 -6.94 1.78
N LEU A 307 11.83 -6.61 1.89
CA LEU A 307 11.22 -5.89 2.99
C LEU A 307 10.40 -6.85 3.86
N THR A 308 9.98 -6.42 5.03
CA THR A 308 9.16 -7.26 5.93
C THR A 308 7.86 -7.73 5.24
N GLY A 309 7.23 -6.89 4.44
CA GLY A 309 5.97 -7.19 3.74
C GLY A 309 6.13 -7.97 2.43
N GLY A 310 7.35 -8.06 1.87
CA GLY A 310 7.58 -8.76 0.61
C GLY A 310 8.78 -8.25 -0.18
N ARG A 311 8.81 -8.56 -1.48
CA ARG A 311 9.95 -8.27 -2.35
C ARG A 311 9.57 -7.30 -3.46
N LEU A 312 10.51 -6.39 -3.76
CA LEU A 312 10.48 -5.48 -4.89
C LEU A 312 11.73 -5.71 -5.73
N GLU A 313 11.60 -5.74 -7.04
CA GLU A 313 12.71 -5.53 -7.95
C GLU A 313 12.87 -4.03 -8.13
N VAL A 314 14.06 -3.50 -7.86
CA VAL A 314 14.37 -2.08 -8.05
C VAL A 314 15.55 -1.96 -9.00
N GLU A 315 15.46 -1.03 -9.94
CA GLU A 315 16.46 -0.77 -10.97
C GLU A 315 16.73 0.73 -11.05
N TRP A 316 17.99 1.14 -10.91
CA TRP A 316 18.42 2.51 -11.19
C TRP A 316 19.06 2.56 -12.58
N SER A 317 18.29 3.01 -13.55
CA SER A 317 18.65 3.03 -14.96
C SER A 317 19.79 4.00 -15.23
N PRO A 318 20.84 3.57 -15.96
CA PRO A 318 21.91 4.48 -16.40
C PRO A 318 21.53 5.34 -17.60
N GLU A 319 20.44 5.00 -18.32
CA GLU A 319 20.05 5.66 -19.57
C GLU A 319 19.36 6.99 -19.32
N ASP A 320 18.47 7.05 -18.33
CA ASP A 320 17.62 8.19 -18.00
C ASP A 320 17.79 8.69 -16.56
N ASN A 321 18.60 8.00 -15.76
CA ASN A 321 18.81 8.28 -14.33
C ASN A 321 17.55 8.10 -13.48
N HIS A 322 16.51 7.41 -13.97
CA HIS A 322 15.32 7.12 -13.18
C HIS A 322 15.47 5.81 -12.38
N VAL A 323 14.74 5.75 -11.28
CA VAL A 323 14.62 4.55 -10.46
C VAL A 323 13.27 3.92 -10.76
N TYR A 324 13.30 2.67 -11.14
CA TYR A 324 12.11 1.88 -11.44
C TYR A 324 11.88 0.85 -10.34
N GLN A 325 10.62 0.72 -9.94
CA GLN A 325 10.21 -0.24 -8.92
C GLN A 325 9.20 -1.22 -9.53
N THR A 326 9.49 -2.52 -9.48
CA THR A 326 8.58 -3.57 -9.93
C THR A 326 8.15 -4.44 -8.76
N GLY A 327 6.86 -4.67 -8.62
CA GLY A 327 6.33 -5.50 -7.56
C GLY A 327 4.88 -5.93 -7.77
N PRO A 328 4.38 -6.82 -6.92
CA PRO A 328 3.00 -7.28 -6.98
C PRO A 328 2.03 -6.26 -6.39
N ALA A 329 0.76 -6.47 -6.70
CA ALA A 329 -0.38 -5.87 -6.05
C ALA A 329 -1.49 -6.92 -5.91
N ALA A 330 -2.32 -6.84 -4.88
CA ALA A 330 -3.37 -7.81 -4.65
C ALA A 330 -4.67 -7.15 -4.19
N PHE A 331 -5.79 -7.62 -4.74
CA PHE A 331 -7.11 -7.37 -4.17
C PHE A 331 -7.24 -8.13 -2.85
N VAL A 332 -7.85 -7.50 -1.85
CA VAL A 332 -8.18 -8.15 -0.58
C VAL A 332 -9.68 -8.48 -0.55
N PHE A 333 -10.53 -7.46 -0.68
CA PHE A 333 -11.99 -7.62 -0.81
C PHE A 333 -12.64 -6.37 -1.39
N ASP A 334 -13.88 -6.53 -1.86
CA ASP A 334 -14.78 -5.42 -2.22
C ASP A 334 -15.80 -5.20 -1.11
N GLY A 335 -16.19 -3.95 -0.85
CA GLY A 335 -17.14 -3.59 0.17
C GLY A 335 -18.03 -2.41 -0.21
N VAL A 336 -18.99 -2.14 0.66
CA VAL A 336 -19.88 -0.98 0.58
C VAL A 336 -19.79 -0.23 1.91
N TRP A 337 -19.49 1.05 1.83
CA TRP A 337 -19.44 1.95 2.99
C TRP A 337 -20.79 2.67 3.11
N PRO A 338 -21.45 2.63 4.28
CA PRO A 338 -22.69 3.38 4.51
C PRO A 338 -22.39 4.89 4.64
N ASP A 339 -23.30 5.73 4.18
CA ASP A 339 -23.27 7.19 4.42
C ASP A 339 -23.51 7.56 5.88
#